data_03d549295689ca2ca07b8d2b243f1347
#
_entry.id   03d549295689ca2ca07b8d2b243f1347
#
_cell.length_a   1.000
_cell.length_b   1.000
_cell.length_c   1.000
_cell.angle_alpha   90.00
_cell.angle_beta   90.00
_cell.angle_gamma   90.00
#
_symmetry.space_group_name_H-M   'P 1'
#
loop_
_entity.id
_entity.type
_entity.pdbx_description
1 polymer ?
#
loop_
_entity_poly.entity_id
_entity_poly.type
_entity_poly.pdbx_seq_one_letter_code
_entity_poly.pdbx_strand_id
1 'polypeptide(L)'
;MTSAELRYLMAIDELYDGTEGVRLTAIADRMNVTKVSVFKAAERLEQEGCTQRDEKNKVIITQKGYEQLKKYDMLITWLGGHLERNCRVPADIARRDAMGAVCAFSEESVRALTEFIAREREKKHDR
;
A
#
# COMPACT_ATOMS: atom_id res chain seq x y z
N MET A 1 -5.96 -3.10 6.88
CA MET A 1 -5.33 -3.26 5.51
C MET A 1 -4.56 -4.58 5.48
N THR A 2 -4.97 -5.49 4.62
CA THR A 2 -4.24 -6.74 4.42
C THR A 2 -3.10 -6.55 3.40
N SER A 3 -2.13 -7.48 3.41
CA SER A 3 -1.04 -7.45 2.42
C SER A 3 -1.59 -7.54 0.99
N ALA A 4 -2.62 -8.35 0.78
CA ALA A 4 -3.26 -8.49 -0.53
C ALA A 4 -3.91 -7.18 -0.98
N GLU A 5 -4.68 -6.54 -0.10
CA GLU A 5 -5.32 -5.25 -0.39
C GLU A 5 -4.28 -4.17 -0.71
N LEU A 6 -3.21 -4.12 0.07
CA LEU A 6 -2.13 -3.15 -0.17
C LEU A 6 -1.48 -3.38 -1.53
N ARG A 7 -1.21 -4.63 -1.89
CA ARG A 7 -0.64 -4.95 -3.21
C ARG A 7 -1.57 -4.56 -4.35
N TYR A 8 -2.89 -4.71 -4.18
CA TYR A 8 -3.85 -4.24 -5.18
C TYR A 8 -3.80 -2.72 -5.32
N LEU A 9 -3.79 -1.98 -4.22
CA LEU A 9 -3.67 -0.52 -4.25
C LEU A 9 -2.39 -0.08 -4.95
N MET A 10 -1.28 -0.73 -4.65
CA MET A 10 0.01 -0.42 -5.28
C MET A 10 -0.02 -0.68 -6.77
N ALA A 11 -0.62 -1.79 -7.21
CA ALA A 11 -0.76 -2.11 -8.62
C ALA A 11 -1.64 -1.09 -9.36
N ILE A 12 -2.75 -0.69 -8.76
CA ILE A 12 -3.63 0.33 -9.32
C ILE A 12 -2.87 1.66 -9.48
N ASP A 13 -2.12 2.06 -8.46
CA ASP A 13 -1.32 3.29 -8.51
C ASP A 13 -0.26 3.25 -9.61
N GLU A 14 0.43 2.12 -9.76
CA GLU A 14 1.44 1.93 -10.81
C GLU A 14 0.86 1.98 -12.22
N LEU A 15 -0.36 1.47 -12.40
CA LEU A 15 -1.04 1.43 -13.69
C LEU A 15 -1.75 2.73 -14.06
N TYR A 16 -1.98 3.60 -13.07
CA TYR A 16 -2.66 4.86 -13.29
C TYR A 16 -1.79 5.82 -14.09
N ASP A 17 -2.34 6.33 -15.22
CA ASP A 17 -1.61 7.21 -16.14
C ASP A 17 -1.83 8.71 -15.87
N GLY A 18 -2.60 9.05 -14.86
CA GLY A 18 -2.92 10.42 -14.50
C GLY A 18 -4.18 10.97 -15.15
N THR A 19 -4.83 10.22 -16.03
CA THR A 19 -6.01 10.69 -16.78
C THR A 19 -7.26 9.88 -16.52
N GLU A 20 -7.20 8.55 -16.72
CA GLU A 20 -8.35 7.67 -16.60
C GLU A 20 -8.15 6.63 -15.52
N GLY A 21 -9.25 6.10 -14.98
CA GLY A 21 -9.24 4.97 -14.05
C GLY A 21 -8.61 3.73 -14.69
N VAL A 22 -8.26 2.76 -13.86
CA VAL A 22 -7.57 1.54 -14.29
C VAL A 22 -8.57 0.42 -14.52
N ARG A 23 -8.43 -0.30 -15.62
CA ARG A 23 -9.30 -1.42 -15.97
C ARG A 23 -9.01 -2.62 -15.07
N LEU A 24 -10.06 -3.32 -14.64
CA LEU A 24 -9.92 -4.53 -13.83
C LEU A 24 -9.05 -5.58 -14.54
N THR A 25 -9.17 -5.69 -15.85
CA THR A 25 -8.36 -6.62 -16.65
C THR A 25 -6.87 -6.27 -16.59
N ALA A 26 -6.53 -4.99 -16.62
CA ALA A 26 -5.15 -4.53 -16.51
C ALA A 26 -4.55 -4.87 -15.14
N ILE A 27 -5.34 -4.72 -14.08
CA ILE A 27 -4.92 -5.08 -12.73
C ILE A 27 -4.68 -6.60 -12.64
N ALA A 28 -5.60 -7.39 -13.17
CA ALA A 28 -5.48 -8.85 -13.18
C ALA A 28 -4.22 -9.31 -13.90
N ASP A 29 -3.94 -8.74 -15.06
CA ASP A 29 -2.75 -9.06 -15.85
C ASP A 29 -1.47 -8.66 -15.11
N ARG A 30 -1.45 -7.46 -14.54
CA ARG A 30 -0.28 -6.94 -13.80
C ARG A 30 0.07 -7.82 -12.61
N MET A 31 -0.93 -8.31 -11.90
CA MET A 31 -0.76 -9.12 -10.69
C MET A 31 -0.74 -10.62 -10.95
N ASN A 32 -0.99 -11.03 -12.19
CA ASN A 32 -1.08 -12.44 -12.57
C ASN A 32 -2.12 -13.19 -11.71
N VAL A 33 -3.30 -12.63 -11.59
CA VAL A 33 -4.43 -13.19 -10.86
C VAL A 33 -5.68 -13.20 -11.74
N THR A 34 -6.74 -13.88 -11.30
CA THR A 34 -8.00 -13.93 -12.03
C THR A 34 -8.77 -12.61 -11.92
N LYS A 35 -9.63 -12.33 -12.92
CA LYS A 35 -10.54 -11.19 -12.89
C LYS A 35 -11.47 -11.24 -11.68
N VAL A 36 -11.91 -12.45 -11.27
CA VAL A 36 -12.75 -12.64 -10.10
C VAL A 36 -12.06 -12.18 -8.83
N SER A 37 -10.77 -12.53 -8.67
CA SER A 37 -9.97 -12.10 -7.52
C SER A 37 -9.84 -10.57 -7.47
N VAL A 38 -9.58 -9.95 -8.62
CA VAL A 38 -9.48 -8.48 -8.72
C VAL A 38 -10.82 -7.83 -8.38
N PHE A 39 -11.91 -8.36 -8.91
CA PHE A 39 -13.26 -7.83 -8.64
C PHE A 39 -13.57 -7.85 -7.14
N LYS A 40 -13.29 -8.97 -6.46
CA LYS A 40 -13.50 -9.10 -5.01
C LYS A 40 -12.63 -8.13 -4.21
N ALA A 41 -11.37 -7.98 -4.60
CA ALA A 41 -10.45 -7.06 -3.93
C ALA A 41 -10.90 -5.61 -4.15
N ALA A 42 -11.30 -5.25 -5.35
CA ALA A 42 -11.82 -3.92 -5.67
C ALA A 42 -13.07 -3.59 -4.85
N GLU A 43 -13.98 -4.54 -4.68
CA GLU A 43 -15.16 -4.36 -3.83
C GLU A 43 -14.78 -4.06 -2.38
N ARG A 44 -13.85 -4.82 -1.82
CA ARG A 44 -13.40 -4.62 -0.44
C ARG A 44 -12.75 -3.26 -0.25
N LEU A 45 -11.89 -2.86 -1.18
CA LEU A 45 -11.23 -1.56 -1.14
C LEU A 45 -12.23 -0.42 -1.30
N GLU A 46 -13.28 -0.62 -2.10
CA GLU A 46 -14.36 0.33 -2.27
C GLU A 46 -15.19 0.48 -0.98
N GLN A 47 -15.50 -0.64 -0.33
CA GLN A 47 -16.19 -0.63 0.97
C GLN A 47 -15.38 0.08 2.04
N GLU A 48 -14.06 -0.02 1.99
CA GLU A 48 -13.15 0.68 2.91
C GLU A 48 -12.93 2.15 2.52
N GLY A 49 -13.47 2.57 1.38
CA GLY A 49 -13.35 3.94 0.91
C GLY A 49 -12.01 4.27 0.24
N CYS A 50 -11.19 3.27 -0.07
CA CYS A 50 -9.87 3.46 -0.66
C CYS A 50 -9.89 3.56 -2.19
N THR A 51 -10.91 3.00 -2.82
CA THR A 51 -11.11 3.07 -4.27
C THR A 51 -12.57 3.38 -4.58
N GLN A 52 -12.81 3.82 -5.80
CA GLN A 52 -14.15 3.96 -6.35
C GLN A 52 -14.09 3.62 -7.84
N ARG A 53 -15.23 3.36 -8.44
CA ARG A 53 -15.34 3.09 -9.86
C ARG A 53 -15.96 4.25 -10.58
N ASP A 54 -15.43 4.56 -11.77
CA ASP A 54 -16.01 5.59 -12.63
C ASP A 54 -17.17 5.02 -13.46
N GLU A 55 -17.75 5.84 -14.32
CA GLU A 55 -18.88 5.49 -15.18
C GLU A 55 -18.56 4.33 -16.12
N LYS A 56 -17.29 4.15 -16.47
CA LYS A 56 -16.81 3.07 -17.33
C LYS A 56 -16.34 1.84 -16.55
N ASN A 57 -16.68 1.78 -15.27
CA ASN A 57 -16.31 0.69 -14.37
C ASN A 57 -14.78 0.53 -14.17
N LYS A 58 -14.03 1.61 -14.38
CA LYS A 58 -12.58 1.66 -14.13
C LYS A 58 -12.33 2.07 -12.68
N VAL A 59 -11.24 1.58 -12.11
CA VAL A 59 -10.90 1.80 -10.70
C VAL A 59 -10.06 3.06 -10.54
N ILE A 60 -10.45 3.89 -9.58
CA ILE A 60 -9.73 5.10 -9.21
C ILE A 60 -9.42 5.02 -7.72
N ILE A 61 -8.21 5.44 -7.32
CA ILE A 61 -7.84 5.52 -5.92
C ILE A 61 -8.37 6.84 -5.35
N THR A 62 -9.04 6.77 -4.21
CA THR A 62 -9.54 7.95 -3.50
C THR A 62 -8.42 8.62 -2.72
N GLN A 63 -8.70 9.82 -2.19
CA GLN A 63 -7.75 10.48 -1.28
C GLN A 63 -7.41 9.59 -0.09
N LYS A 64 -8.40 8.93 0.49
CA LYS A 64 -8.19 7.98 1.59
C LYS A 64 -7.27 6.84 1.16
N GLY A 65 -7.44 6.32 -0.06
CA GLY A 65 -6.57 5.28 -0.61
C GLY A 65 -5.13 5.74 -0.73
N TYR A 66 -4.89 6.94 -1.22
CA TYR A 66 -3.55 7.52 -1.31
C TYR A 66 -2.93 7.75 0.07
N GLU A 67 -3.72 8.17 1.04
CA GLU A 67 -3.26 8.31 2.43
C GLU A 67 -2.82 6.97 3.01
N GLN A 68 -3.56 5.90 2.72
CA GLN A 68 -3.20 4.55 3.14
C GLN A 68 -1.90 4.08 2.47
N LEU A 69 -1.76 4.31 1.17
CA LEU A 69 -0.54 3.98 0.44
C LEU A 69 0.67 4.69 1.04
N LYS A 70 0.56 5.97 1.28
CA LYS A 70 1.63 6.78 1.86
C LYS A 70 2.01 6.29 3.25
N LYS A 71 1.03 6.02 4.08
CA LYS A 71 1.24 5.53 5.45
C LYS A 71 1.98 4.19 5.47
N TYR A 72 1.50 3.22 4.71
CA TYR A 72 2.11 1.90 4.66
C TYR A 72 3.47 1.91 3.98
N ASP A 73 3.66 2.72 2.95
CA ASP A 73 4.98 2.88 2.33
C ASP A 73 6.01 3.40 3.35
N MET A 74 5.61 4.36 4.16
CA MET A 74 6.47 4.89 5.23
C MET A 74 6.84 3.80 6.24
N LEU A 75 5.88 2.99 6.67
CA LEU A 75 6.11 1.89 7.62
C LEU A 75 7.01 0.81 7.02
N ILE A 76 6.75 0.42 5.79
CA ILE A 76 7.52 -0.60 5.07
C ILE A 76 8.96 -0.13 4.87
N THR A 77 9.15 1.12 4.45
CA THR A 77 10.46 1.71 4.23
C THR A 77 11.24 1.79 5.54
N TRP A 78 10.60 2.18 6.62
CA TRP A 78 11.25 2.27 7.93
C TRP A 78 11.69 0.89 8.44
N LEU A 79 10.77 -0.07 8.49
CA LEU A 79 11.06 -1.41 8.99
C LEU A 79 12.01 -2.16 8.05
N GLY A 80 11.74 -2.12 6.75
CA GLY A 80 12.60 -2.75 5.75
C GLY A 80 14.02 -2.18 5.77
N GLY A 81 14.14 -0.88 5.97
CA GLY A 81 15.44 -0.21 6.10
C GLY A 81 16.23 -0.71 7.30
N HIS A 82 15.59 -0.92 8.44
CA HIS A 82 16.23 -1.50 9.61
C HIS A 82 16.68 -2.94 9.37
N LEU A 83 15.83 -3.74 8.73
CA LEU A 83 16.17 -5.13 8.39
C LEU A 83 17.37 -5.18 7.45
N GLU A 84 17.40 -4.31 6.46
CA GLU A 84 18.49 -4.27 5.49
C GLU A 84 19.79 -3.75 6.10
N ARG A 85 19.75 -2.57 6.72
CA ARG A 85 20.97 -1.91 7.22
C ARG A 85 21.49 -2.49 8.52
N ASN A 86 20.62 -2.83 9.46
CA ASN A 86 21.03 -3.28 10.79
C ASN A 86 21.10 -4.81 10.90
N CYS A 87 20.29 -5.52 10.16
CA CYS A 87 20.22 -6.99 10.22
C CYS A 87 20.82 -7.67 8.98
N ARG A 88 21.25 -6.89 7.99
CA ARG A 88 21.87 -7.37 6.74
C ARG A 88 20.96 -8.31 5.94
N VAL A 89 19.66 -8.08 5.98
CA VAL A 89 18.70 -8.81 5.15
C VAL A 89 18.77 -8.23 3.74
N PRO A 90 18.81 -9.08 2.68
CA PRO A 90 18.75 -8.56 1.30
C PRO A 90 17.55 -7.66 1.08
N ALA A 91 17.72 -6.60 0.29
CA ALA A 91 16.73 -5.53 0.13
C ALA A 91 15.33 -6.03 -0.29
N ASP A 92 15.27 -6.96 -1.23
CA ASP A 92 14.00 -7.50 -1.73
C ASP A 92 13.27 -8.33 -0.66
N ILE A 93 14.01 -9.10 0.12
CA ILE A 93 13.48 -9.90 1.23
C ILE A 93 13.03 -8.97 2.36
N ALA A 94 13.85 -7.98 2.70
CA ALA A 94 13.54 -7.01 3.75
C ALA A 94 12.23 -6.27 3.46
N ARG A 95 12.03 -5.83 2.22
CA ARG A 95 10.80 -5.13 1.82
C ARG A 95 9.58 -6.03 1.88
N ARG A 96 9.71 -7.26 1.38
CA ARG A 96 8.61 -8.24 1.41
C ARG A 96 8.20 -8.57 2.85
N ASP A 97 9.17 -8.84 3.71
CA ASP A 97 8.92 -9.19 5.11
C ASP A 97 8.34 -8.00 5.87
N ALA A 98 8.85 -6.79 5.64
CA ALA A 98 8.33 -5.58 6.24
C ALA A 98 6.86 -5.35 5.85
N MET A 99 6.51 -5.56 4.59
CA MET A 99 5.13 -5.43 4.14
C MET A 99 4.20 -6.40 4.88
N GLY A 100 4.59 -7.67 4.98
CA GLY A 100 3.82 -8.67 5.71
C GLY A 100 3.67 -8.32 7.18
N ALA A 101 4.75 -7.87 7.81
CA ALA A 101 4.75 -7.52 9.22
C ALA A 101 3.84 -6.33 9.53
N VAL A 102 3.99 -5.21 8.81
CA VAL A 102 3.20 -4.01 9.10
C VAL A 102 1.72 -4.21 8.82
N CYS A 103 1.37 -5.02 7.83
CA CYS A 103 -0.02 -5.36 7.57
C CYS A 103 -0.63 -6.29 8.63
N ALA A 104 0.20 -6.97 9.40
CA ALA A 104 -0.23 -7.81 10.51
C ALA A 104 -0.35 -7.04 11.83
N PHE A 105 0.17 -5.82 11.90
CA PHE A 105 0.09 -5.01 13.11
C PHE A 105 -1.36 -4.56 13.37
N SER A 106 -1.71 -4.38 14.63
CA SER A 106 -2.98 -3.77 15.02
C SER A 106 -3.01 -2.29 14.56
N GLU A 107 -4.21 -1.74 14.48
CA GLU A 107 -4.38 -0.30 14.17
C GLU A 107 -3.67 0.59 15.20
N GLU A 108 -3.67 0.18 16.46
CA GLU A 108 -2.99 0.90 17.53
C GLU A 108 -1.48 0.97 17.29
N SER A 109 -0.88 -0.17 16.94
CA SER A 109 0.56 -0.24 16.65
C SER A 109 0.92 0.56 15.39
N VAL A 110 0.08 0.47 14.35
CA VAL A 110 0.28 1.24 13.12
C VAL A 110 0.26 2.74 13.43
N ARG A 111 -0.72 3.19 14.20
CA ARG A 111 -0.84 4.61 14.58
C ARG A 111 0.37 5.07 15.39
N ALA A 112 0.71 4.33 16.44
CA ALA A 112 1.81 4.66 17.33
C ALA A 112 3.15 4.71 16.59
N LEU A 113 3.39 3.73 15.72
CA LEU A 113 4.62 3.67 14.93
C LEU A 113 4.69 4.78 13.89
N THR A 114 3.57 5.10 13.25
CA THR A 114 3.48 6.21 12.30
C THR A 114 3.83 7.53 12.98
N GLU A 115 3.30 7.79 14.17
CA GLU A 115 3.60 8.99 14.95
C GLU A 115 5.07 9.03 15.39
N PHE A 116 5.61 7.91 15.81
CA PHE A 116 7.02 7.80 16.18
C PHE A 116 7.94 8.14 15.01
N ILE A 117 7.69 7.56 13.84
CA ILE A 117 8.48 7.81 12.63
C ILE A 117 8.40 9.28 12.22
N ALA A 118 7.21 9.88 12.29
CA ALA A 118 7.02 11.29 11.98
C ALA A 118 7.85 12.19 12.89
N ARG A 119 7.86 11.90 14.21
CA ARG A 119 8.67 12.67 15.19
C ARG A 119 10.17 12.53 14.91
N GLU A 120 10.62 11.33 14.56
CA GLU A 120 12.03 11.10 14.25
C GLU A 120 12.47 11.88 13.00
N ARG A 121 11.60 11.96 11.99
CA ARG A 121 11.86 12.75 10.78
C ARG A 121 11.93 14.24 11.07
N GLU A 122 11.07 14.77 11.93
CA GLU A 122 11.10 16.18 12.36
C GLU A 122 12.40 16.50 13.07
N LYS A 123 12.87 15.65 13.99
CA LYS A 123 14.14 15.84 14.69
C LYS A 123 15.32 15.90 13.74
N LYS A 124 15.33 15.07 12.70
CA LYS A 124 16.40 15.09 11.68
C LYS A 124 16.34 16.34 10.82
N HIS A 125 15.17 16.92 10.63
CA HIS A 125 14.97 18.12 9.82
C HIS A 125 15.42 19.39 10.55
N ASP A 126 15.27 19.39 11.88
CA ASP A 126 15.65 20.53 12.75
C ASP A 126 17.14 20.58 13.06
N ARG A 127 17.89 19.62 12.57
CA ARG A 127 19.36 19.60 12.67
C ARG A 127 19.96 20.10 11.34
#